data_42d632453d4d28384b5f7f7524c958c8
#
_entry.id   42d632453d4d28384b5f7f7524c958c8
#
_cell.length_a   1.000
_cell.length_b   1.000
_cell.length_c   1.000
_cell.angle_alpha   90.00
_cell.angle_beta   90.00
_cell.angle_gamma   90.00
#
_symmetry.space_group_name_H-M   'P 1'
#
loop_
_entity.id
_entity.type
_entity.pdbx_description
1 polymer ?
#
loop_
_entity_poly.entity_id
_entity_poly.type
_entity_poly.pdbx_seq_one_letter_code
_entity_poly.pdbx_strand_id
1 'polypeptide(L)'
;MKGLASFPMYERKELEVPHHELWSLIRLGMESKSLKAPHNLVTGDDGISIWTKEDLVLSQTCGLPFRTFLKGKVSYIGTPIYDLENCPPGYYRSVFIVNQNNKSIELKDFSDKKFAFNGYDSQSGYAAPYNHFLGLNTWFSELILSGSHRNSALMVANGKADIACIDEISWELIKRFDKFSSSLVGIKKTNPTPALPFITVKYGKEVPYLFNILEVSIKNLSSASSEILLLKGLKRIELEKYYEVPNPKL
;
A
#
# COMPACT_ATOMS: atom_id res chain seq x y z
N MET A 1 1.36 -29.51 0.38
CA MET A 1 2.23 -28.32 0.23
C MET A 1 1.76 -27.26 1.23
N LYS A 2 2.67 -26.70 2.00
CA LYS A 2 2.37 -25.57 2.90
C LYS A 2 2.18 -24.36 1.99
N GLY A 3 1.00 -23.71 2.01
CA GLY A 3 0.77 -22.49 1.23
C GLY A 3 1.57 -21.29 1.75
N LEU A 4 1.60 -20.20 1.00
CA LEU A 4 2.23 -18.92 1.34
C LEU A 4 1.16 -17.85 1.63
N ALA A 5 1.37 -17.02 2.64
CA ALA A 5 0.56 -15.83 2.92
C ALA A 5 1.46 -14.71 3.46
N SER A 6 1.17 -13.45 3.08
CA SER A 6 1.96 -12.29 3.51
C SER A 6 1.16 -10.99 3.48
N PHE A 7 1.58 -10.01 4.27
CA PHE A 7 1.08 -8.63 4.25
C PHE A 7 2.26 -7.64 4.10
N PRO A 8 2.95 -7.64 2.95
CA PRO A 8 4.21 -6.90 2.79
C PRO A 8 4.04 -5.39 2.71
N MET A 9 2.82 -4.90 2.37
CA MET A 9 2.62 -3.49 2.05
C MET A 9 2.84 -2.53 3.22
N TYR A 10 2.52 -2.96 4.44
CA TYR A 10 2.66 -2.15 5.66
C TYR A 10 3.42 -2.92 6.73
N GLU A 11 4.36 -3.77 6.32
CA GLU A 11 5.14 -4.57 7.25
C GLU A 11 6.07 -3.66 8.08
N ARG A 12 5.86 -3.66 9.40
CA ARG A 12 6.69 -3.00 10.38
C ARG A 12 6.44 -3.61 11.77
N LYS A 13 7.42 -3.48 12.66
CA LYS A 13 7.38 -4.10 14.00
C LYS A 13 6.11 -3.77 14.78
N GLU A 14 5.63 -2.54 14.71
CA GLU A 14 4.46 -2.07 15.45
C GLU A 14 3.15 -2.69 14.94
N LEU A 15 3.14 -3.21 13.71
CA LEU A 15 1.99 -3.87 13.09
C LEU A 15 2.04 -5.40 13.15
N GLU A 16 3.09 -5.98 13.73
CA GLU A 16 3.25 -7.43 13.83
C GLU A 16 2.06 -8.09 14.55
N VAL A 17 1.71 -7.61 15.74
CA VAL A 17 0.58 -8.15 16.51
C VAL A 17 -0.76 -7.99 15.79
N PRO A 18 -1.13 -6.79 15.29
CA PRO A 18 -2.35 -6.62 14.48
C PRO A 18 -2.40 -7.49 13.22
N HIS A 19 -1.30 -7.67 12.50
CA HIS A 19 -1.25 -8.55 11.33
C HIS A 19 -1.43 -10.02 11.72
N HIS A 20 -0.84 -10.46 12.84
CA HIS A 20 -1.06 -11.81 13.36
C HIS A 20 -2.49 -12.05 13.80
N GLU A 21 -3.16 -11.08 14.41
CA GLU A 21 -4.58 -11.16 14.76
C GLU A 21 -5.43 -11.31 13.49
N LEU A 22 -5.24 -10.42 12.50
CA LEU A 22 -5.96 -10.49 11.22
C LEU A 22 -5.74 -11.85 10.54
N TRP A 23 -4.49 -12.30 10.46
CA TRP A 23 -4.18 -13.59 9.83
C TRP A 23 -4.81 -14.77 10.58
N SER A 24 -4.83 -14.75 11.90
CA SER A 24 -5.47 -15.81 12.70
C SER A 24 -6.96 -15.90 12.44
N LEU A 25 -7.66 -14.76 12.35
CA LEU A 25 -9.09 -14.72 12.01
C LEU A 25 -9.34 -15.24 10.58
N ILE A 26 -8.53 -14.83 9.61
CA ILE A 26 -8.62 -15.30 8.22
C ILE A 26 -8.42 -16.82 8.16
N ARG A 27 -7.38 -17.33 8.84
CA ARG A 27 -7.07 -18.77 8.87
C ARG A 27 -8.20 -19.58 9.46
N LEU A 28 -8.79 -19.15 10.58
CA LEU A 28 -9.97 -19.80 11.16
C LEU A 28 -11.16 -19.80 10.18
N GLY A 29 -11.41 -18.70 9.50
CA GLY A 29 -12.43 -18.62 8.45
C GLY A 29 -12.17 -19.59 7.29
N MET A 30 -10.92 -19.73 6.86
CA MET A 30 -10.51 -20.66 5.81
C MET A 30 -10.68 -22.12 6.26
N GLU A 31 -10.27 -22.46 7.47
CA GLU A 31 -10.42 -23.79 8.06
C GLU A 31 -11.91 -24.21 8.10
N SER A 32 -12.83 -23.30 8.44
CA SER A 32 -14.28 -23.54 8.44
C SER A 32 -14.85 -23.91 7.06
N LYS A 33 -14.12 -23.59 5.98
CA LYS A 33 -14.44 -23.92 4.59
C LYS A 33 -13.55 -25.03 4.03
N SER A 34 -12.80 -25.73 4.88
CA SER A 34 -11.83 -26.77 4.49
C SER A 34 -10.73 -26.26 3.54
N LEU A 35 -10.47 -24.98 3.55
CA LEU A 35 -9.37 -24.37 2.79
C LEU A 35 -8.08 -24.40 3.64
N LYS A 36 -7.01 -24.94 3.06
CA LYS A 36 -5.72 -25.06 3.75
C LYS A 36 -4.98 -23.71 3.72
N ALA A 37 -4.55 -23.23 4.89
CA ALA A 37 -3.76 -22.02 5.06
C ALA A 37 -2.45 -22.31 5.81
N PRO A 38 -1.36 -21.55 5.57
CA PRO A 38 -0.14 -21.65 6.38
C PRO A 38 -0.41 -21.17 7.80
N HIS A 39 0.36 -21.70 8.76
CA HIS A 39 0.22 -21.28 10.15
C HIS A 39 0.69 -19.83 10.35
N ASN A 40 1.82 -19.47 9.73
CA ASN A 40 2.46 -18.17 9.86
C ASN A 40 2.43 -17.39 8.55
N LEU A 41 2.47 -16.06 8.66
CA LEU A 41 2.79 -15.17 7.55
C LEU A 41 4.28 -15.29 7.18
N VAL A 42 4.57 -15.12 5.91
CA VAL A 42 5.92 -14.83 5.43
C VAL A 42 6.19 -13.35 5.68
N THR A 43 7.32 -13.03 6.28
CA THR A 43 7.77 -11.67 6.62
C THR A 43 9.13 -11.37 6.01
N GLY A 44 9.47 -10.08 5.87
CA GLY A 44 10.74 -9.64 5.30
C GLY A 44 10.86 -9.82 3.79
N ASP A 45 9.77 -10.10 3.08
CA ASP A 45 9.71 -10.22 1.62
C ASP A 45 9.09 -8.94 1.01
N ASP A 46 9.59 -8.48 -0.11
CA ASP A 46 9.03 -7.34 -0.85
C ASP A 46 7.69 -7.66 -1.53
N GLY A 47 7.26 -8.91 -1.49
CA GLY A 47 6.06 -9.43 -2.11
C GLY A 47 6.26 -9.90 -3.56
N ILE A 48 7.15 -9.29 -4.33
CA ILE A 48 7.32 -9.57 -5.76
C ILE A 48 7.69 -11.04 -5.99
N SER A 49 8.59 -11.58 -5.15
CA SER A 49 9.10 -12.95 -5.26
C SER A 49 8.03 -14.02 -5.00
N ILE A 50 6.99 -13.70 -4.24
CA ILE A 50 5.95 -14.66 -3.84
C ILE A 50 4.60 -14.46 -4.52
N TRP A 51 4.30 -13.27 -5.07
CA TRP A 51 2.97 -12.97 -5.64
C TRP A 51 2.53 -13.88 -6.78
N THR A 52 3.48 -14.50 -7.50
CA THR A 52 3.18 -15.43 -8.61
C THR A 52 3.41 -16.91 -8.27
N LYS A 53 3.71 -17.23 -7.01
CA LYS A 53 3.87 -18.64 -6.59
C LYS A 53 2.53 -19.36 -6.62
N GLU A 54 2.51 -20.57 -7.18
CA GLU A 54 1.29 -21.40 -7.31
C GLU A 54 0.61 -21.70 -5.99
N ASP A 55 1.36 -21.75 -4.90
CA ASP A 55 0.86 -22.00 -3.55
C ASP A 55 0.56 -20.72 -2.76
N LEU A 56 0.52 -19.54 -3.40
CA LEU A 56 0.09 -18.30 -2.77
C LEU A 56 -1.39 -18.36 -2.37
N VAL A 57 -1.62 -18.46 -1.08
CA VAL A 57 -2.95 -18.50 -0.46
C VAL A 57 -3.57 -17.11 -0.39
N LEU A 58 -2.81 -16.15 0.12
CA LEU A 58 -3.23 -14.77 0.30
C LEU A 58 -2.02 -13.84 0.35
N SER A 59 -2.12 -12.73 -0.34
CA SER A 59 -1.23 -11.59 -0.14
C SER A 59 -1.94 -10.27 -0.44
N GLN A 60 -1.29 -9.17 -0.14
CA GLN A 60 -1.67 -7.84 -0.55
C GLN A 60 -0.59 -7.28 -1.47
N THR A 61 -0.99 -6.60 -2.56
CA THR A 61 -0.04 -6.03 -3.52
C THR A 61 -0.31 -4.56 -3.79
N CYS A 62 0.68 -3.86 -4.34
CA CYS A 62 0.53 -2.48 -4.79
C CYS A 62 -0.27 -2.40 -6.09
N GLY A 63 -0.96 -1.28 -6.34
CA GLY A 63 -1.82 -1.08 -7.50
C GLY A 63 -1.07 -1.10 -8.84
N LEU A 64 0.19 -0.61 -8.91
CA LEU A 64 0.96 -0.64 -10.16
C LEU A 64 1.38 -2.05 -10.56
N PRO A 65 2.02 -2.86 -9.71
CA PRO A 65 2.27 -4.28 -10.02
C PRO A 65 1.00 -5.04 -10.38
N PHE A 66 -0.10 -4.80 -9.65
CA PHE A 66 -1.37 -5.48 -9.88
C PHE A 66 -1.89 -5.28 -11.32
N ARG A 67 -1.90 -4.04 -11.82
CA ARG A 67 -2.41 -3.74 -13.16
C ARG A 67 -1.43 -3.98 -14.30
N THR A 68 -0.13 -4.17 -13.98
CA THR A 68 0.93 -4.42 -14.97
C THR A 68 1.43 -5.85 -14.89
N PHE A 69 2.45 -6.10 -14.08
CA PHE A 69 3.17 -7.37 -13.97
C PHE A 69 2.28 -8.56 -13.55
N LEU A 70 1.32 -8.34 -12.65
CA LEU A 70 0.43 -9.38 -12.10
C LEU A 70 -0.87 -9.56 -12.89
N LYS A 71 -1.13 -8.72 -13.91
CA LYS A 71 -2.34 -8.80 -14.72
C LYS A 71 -2.47 -10.20 -15.35
N GLY A 72 -3.59 -10.88 -15.04
CA GLY A 72 -3.87 -12.24 -15.52
C GLY A 72 -3.08 -13.37 -14.82
N LYS A 73 -2.19 -13.05 -13.87
CA LYS A 73 -1.41 -14.05 -13.12
C LYS A 73 -1.94 -14.34 -11.73
N VAL A 74 -2.73 -13.45 -11.19
CA VAL A 74 -3.32 -13.56 -9.85
C VAL A 74 -4.82 -13.33 -9.89
N SER A 75 -5.54 -13.86 -8.91
CA SER A 75 -6.96 -13.62 -8.73
C SER A 75 -7.17 -12.52 -7.69
N TYR A 76 -7.94 -11.51 -8.05
CA TYR A 76 -8.36 -10.42 -7.19
C TYR A 76 -9.42 -10.89 -6.20
N ILE A 77 -9.21 -10.66 -4.91
CA ILE A 77 -10.17 -11.02 -3.86
C ILE A 77 -11.04 -9.81 -3.51
N GLY A 78 -10.42 -8.70 -3.16
CA GLY A 78 -11.10 -7.49 -2.71
C GLY A 78 -10.10 -6.39 -2.36
N THR A 79 -10.64 -5.19 -2.14
CA THR A 79 -9.87 -3.98 -1.83
C THR A 79 -10.18 -3.53 -0.41
N PRO A 80 -9.18 -3.32 0.46
CA PRO A 80 -9.40 -2.83 1.81
C PRO A 80 -9.99 -1.42 1.80
N ILE A 81 -10.81 -1.14 2.81
CA ILE A 81 -11.27 0.20 3.15
C ILE A 81 -10.44 0.69 4.32
N TYR A 82 -9.63 1.71 4.08
CA TYR A 82 -8.83 2.36 5.13
C TYR A 82 -9.53 3.57 5.71
N ASP A 83 -9.23 3.89 6.96
CA ASP A 83 -9.71 5.07 7.68
C ASP A 83 -8.94 6.32 7.24
N LEU A 84 -9.30 6.85 6.08
CA LEU A 84 -8.68 8.02 5.48
C LEU A 84 -9.70 9.13 5.30
N GLU A 85 -9.41 10.28 5.88
CA GLU A 85 -10.29 11.44 5.81
C GLU A 85 -10.53 11.90 4.36
N ASN A 86 -11.81 12.08 3.98
CA ASN A 86 -12.23 12.56 2.66
C ASN A 86 -11.66 11.71 1.49
N CYS A 87 -11.48 10.39 1.70
CA CYS A 87 -11.10 9.44 0.66
C CYS A 87 -12.25 8.45 0.41
N PRO A 88 -12.64 8.16 -0.84
CA PRO A 88 -13.71 7.21 -1.11
C PRO A 88 -13.39 5.80 -0.57
N PRO A 89 -14.37 5.06 -0.04
CA PRO A 89 -14.15 3.70 0.45
C PRO A 89 -13.55 2.78 -0.61
N GLY A 90 -12.45 2.11 -0.28
CA GLY A 90 -11.68 1.24 -1.19
C GLY A 90 -10.69 2.00 -2.08
N TYR A 91 -10.54 3.29 -1.87
CA TYR A 91 -9.52 4.12 -2.51
C TYR A 91 -8.49 4.60 -1.48
N TYR A 92 -7.34 5.02 -1.97
CA TYR A 92 -6.30 5.68 -1.21
C TYR A 92 -5.59 6.70 -2.10
N ARG A 93 -4.73 7.50 -1.53
CA ARG A 93 -3.94 8.51 -2.25
C ARG A 93 -2.57 8.66 -1.62
N SER A 94 -1.73 9.43 -2.26
CA SER A 94 -0.40 9.75 -1.76
C SER A 94 -0.34 11.19 -1.27
N VAL A 95 0.59 11.44 -0.36
CA VAL A 95 0.85 12.74 0.23
C VAL A 95 2.25 13.18 -0.17
N PHE A 96 2.40 14.35 -0.76
CA PHE A 96 3.67 15.01 -0.93
C PHE A 96 4.11 15.58 0.40
N ILE A 97 5.27 15.14 0.88
CA ILE A 97 5.84 15.57 2.15
C ILE A 97 7.15 16.31 1.94
N VAL A 98 7.37 17.33 2.73
CA VAL A 98 8.58 18.17 2.73
C VAL A 98 9.02 18.42 4.17
N ASN A 99 10.22 18.97 4.35
CA ASN A 99 10.63 19.52 5.64
C ASN A 99 9.73 20.72 6.01
N GLN A 100 9.43 20.87 7.31
CA GLN A 100 8.60 21.97 7.84
C GLN A 100 9.07 23.36 7.38
N ASN A 101 10.39 23.54 7.19
CA ASN A 101 10.97 24.79 6.71
C ASN A 101 10.56 25.14 5.27
N ASN A 102 10.13 24.15 4.49
CA ASN A 102 9.77 24.28 3.08
C ASN A 102 8.24 24.26 2.85
N LYS A 103 7.44 24.30 3.91
CA LYS A 103 5.96 24.13 3.82
C LYS A 103 5.24 25.18 2.96
N SER A 104 5.84 26.35 2.75
CA SER A 104 5.26 27.45 1.97
C SER A 104 5.69 27.44 0.50
N ILE A 105 6.54 26.48 0.09
CA ILE A 105 6.96 26.34 -1.31
C ILE A 105 5.83 25.63 -2.08
N GLU A 106 5.46 26.18 -3.23
CA GLU A 106 4.47 25.58 -4.11
C GLU A 106 4.98 24.26 -4.69
N LEU A 107 4.11 23.26 -4.84
CA LEU A 107 4.52 21.91 -5.30
C LEU A 107 5.28 21.94 -6.64
N LYS A 108 4.84 22.80 -7.58
CA LYS A 108 5.48 22.95 -8.90
C LYS A 108 6.95 23.39 -8.83
N ASP A 109 7.30 24.15 -7.78
CA ASP A 109 8.64 24.73 -7.59
C ASP A 109 9.64 23.71 -7.00
N PHE A 110 9.20 22.47 -6.79
CA PHE A 110 10.08 21.35 -6.45
C PHE A 110 10.61 20.58 -7.66
N SER A 111 10.26 20.96 -8.90
CA SER A 111 10.69 20.23 -10.10
C SER A 111 12.20 20.18 -10.32
N ASP A 112 12.94 21.18 -9.84
CA ASP A 112 14.41 21.23 -9.86
C ASP A 112 15.07 20.66 -8.61
N LYS A 113 14.29 20.08 -7.70
CA LYS A 113 14.73 19.54 -6.41
C LYS A 113 14.83 18.02 -6.42
N LYS A 114 15.47 17.48 -5.37
CA LYS A 114 15.67 16.04 -5.15
C LYS A 114 14.40 15.37 -4.67
N PHE A 115 13.86 14.46 -5.47
CA PHE A 115 12.68 13.67 -5.14
C PHE A 115 13.06 12.27 -4.68
N ALA A 116 12.73 11.90 -3.42
CA ALA A 116 12.89 10.55 -2.91
C ALA A 116 11.64 9.70 -3.18
N PHE A 117 11.84 8.51 -3.73
CA PHE A 117 10.77 7.54 -4.01
C PHE A 117 11.18 6.11 -3.63
N ASN A 118 10.19 5.27 -3.31
CA ASN A 118 10.44 3.93 -2.78
C ASN A 118 10.77 2.87 -3.84
N GLY A 119 10.27 3.00 -5.09
CA GLY A 119 10.49 2.03 -6.16
C GLY A 119 9.77 2.43 -7.44
N TYR A 120 10.31 2.04 -8.59
CA TYR A 120 9.69 2.28 -9.90
C TYR A 120 8.37 1.51 -10.10
N ASP A 121 8.18 0.43 -9.37
CA ASP A 121 6.96 -0.39 -9.32
C ASP A 121 5.91 0.14 -8.32
N SER A 122 6.18 1.25 -7.64
CA SER A 122 5.27 1.82 -6.65
C SER A 122 4.17 2.65 -7.30
N GLN A 123 2.90 2.31 -7.00
CA GLN A 123 1.77 3.16 -7.36
C GLN A 123 1.83 4.50 -6.61
N SER A 124 2.05 4.47 -5.31
CA SER A 124 1.96 5.66 -4.46
C SER A 124 3.21 6.54 -4.49
N GLY A 125 4.40 5.92 -4.52
CA GLY A 125 5.65 6.67 -4.47
C GLY A 125 6.21 7.08 -5.83
N TYR A 126 5.71 6.46 -6.92
CA TYR A 126 6.21 6.76 -8.27
C TYR A 126 5.09 7.10 -9.26
N ALA A 127 4.13 6.20 -9.50
CA ALA A 127 3.12 6.42 -10.53
C ALA A 127 2.15 7.56 -10.19
N ALA A 128 1.68 7.66 -8.94
CA ALA A 128 0.76 8.72 -8.53
C ALA A 128 1.38 10.12 -8.60
N PRO A 129 2.59 10.37 -8.05
CA PRO A 129 3.25 11.66 -8.24
C PRO A 129 3.57 11.94 -9.71
N TYR A 130 4.02 10.95 -10.50
CA TYR A 130 4.25 11.11 -11.93
C TYR A 130 2.99 11.63 -12.65
N ASN A 131 1.85 10.95 -12.45
CA ASN A 131 0.57 11.36 -13.04
C ASN A 131 0.11 12.74 -12.56
N HIS A 132 0.40 13.10 -11.31
CA HIS A 132 0.08 14.42 -10.77
C HIS A 132 0.89 15.53 -11.47
N PHE A 133 2.19 15.30 -11.66
CA PHE A 133 3.09 16.26 -12.33
C PHE A 133 2.89 16.34 -13.84
N LEU A 134 2.37 15.28 -14.50
CA LEU A 134 1.96 15.37 -15.91
C LEU A 134 0.93 16.48 -16.12
N GLY A 135 -0.01 16.66 -15.19
CA GLY A 135 -0.96 17.78 -15.22
C GLY A 135 -0.34 19.17 -15.04
N LEU A 136 0.90 19.22 -14.55
CA LEU A 136 1.70 20.46 -14.37
C LEU A 136 2.73 20.67 -15.49
N ASN A 137 2.80 19.75 -16.48
CA ASN A 137 3.80 19.74 -17.56
C ASN A 137 5.25 19.80 -17.07
N THR A 138 5.55 19.16 -15.94
CA THR A 138 6.89 19.11 -15.36
C THR A 138 7.13 17.79 -14.64
N TRP A 139 8.37 17.51 -14.26
CA TRP A 139 8.78 16.37 -13.45
C TRP A 139 10.07 16.72 -12.70
N PHE A 140 10.46 15.92 -11.74
CA PHE A 140 11.67 16.13 -10.95
C PHE A 140 12.93 15.87 -11.78
N SER A 141 13.92 16.74 -11.64
CA SER A 141 15.21 16.62 -12.33
C SER A 141 16.14 15.59 -11.68
N GLU A 142 16.01 15.36 -10.37
CA GLU A 142 16.84 14.42 -9.62
C GLU A 142 15.97 13.45 -8.83
N LEU A 143 16.07 12.14 -9.14
CA LEU A 143 15.33 11.05 -8.52
C LEU A 143 16.23 10.23 -7.62
N ILE A 144 15.84 10.01 -6.36
CA ILE A 144 16.60 9.23 -5.38
C ILE A 144 15.79 8.00 -4.96
N LEU A 145 16.25 6.82 -5.35
CA LEU A 145 15.65 5.54 -4.95
C LEU A 145 15.96 5.25 -3.48
N SER A 146 14.94 5.16 -2.66
CA SER A 146 15.04 4.98 -1.19
C SER A 146 14.75 3.55 -0.72
N GLY A 147 14.04 2.75 -1.51
CA GLY A 147 13.64 1.37 -1.20
C GLY A 147 12.36 1.25 -0.34
N SER A 148 11.93 2.29 0.37
CA SER A 148 10.69 2.26 1.15
C SER A 148 10.12 3.66 1.41
N HIS A 149 8.81 3.77 1.65
CA HIS A 149 8.17 5.04 2.03
C HIS A 149 8.78 5.65 3.30
N ARG A 150 9.09 4.80 4.28
CA ARG A 150 9.74 5.24 5.52
C ARG A 150 11.13 5.84 5.25
N ASN A 151 11.92 5.20 4.39
CA ASN A 151 13.24 5.73 4.00
C ASN A 151 13.12 7.02 3.19
N SER A 152 12.13 7.13 2.27
CA SER A 152 11.86 8.38 1.55
C SER A 152 11.60 9.53 2.53
N ALA A 153 10.73 9.30 3.53
CA ALA A 153 10.44 10.30 4.56
C ALA A 153 11.67 10.65 5.40
N LEU A 154 12.46 9.64 5.79
CA LEU A 154 13.70 9.86 6.55
C LEU A 154 14.74 10.66 5.74
N MET A 155 14.83 10.43 4.43
CA MET A 155 15.71 11.23 3.56
C MET A 155 15.32 12.71 3.53
N VAL A 156 14.01 13.01 3.47
CA VAL A 156 13.51 14.38 3.54
C VAL A 156 13.77 14.99 4.92
N ALA A 157 13.52 14.25 5.99
CA ALA A 157 13.80 14.72 7.35
C ALA A 157 15.27 15.09 7.58
N ASN A 158 16.18 14.33 6.97
CA ASN A 158 17.64 14.51 7.10
C ASN A 158 18.26 15.42 6.02
N GLY A 159 17.45 16.04 5.16
CA GLY A 159 17.93 16.94 4.08
C GLY A 159 18.69 16.22 2.95
N LYS A 160 18.55 14.89 2.83
CA LYS A 160 19.13 14.12 1.71
C LYS A 160 18.25 14.19 0.45
N ALA A 161 16.99 14.49 0.62
CA ALA A 161 16.03 14.82 -0.42
C ALA A 161 15.20 16.02 0.01
N ASP A 162 14.61 16.72 -0.93
CA ASP A 162 13.82 17.93 -0.67
C ASP A 162 12.33 17.61 -0.49
N ILE A 163 11.86 16.60 -1.21
CA ILE A 163 10.46 16.19 -1.25
C ILE A 163 10.36 14.67 -1.47
N ALA A 164 9.28 14.07 -0.97
CA ALA A 164 8.89 12.69 -1.27
C ALA A 164 7.38 12.60 -1.46
N CYS A 165 6.92 11.53 -2.12
CA CYS A 165 5.50 11.20 -2.20
C CYS A 165 5.26 9.84 -1.56
N ILE A 166 4.39 9.80 -0.55
CA ILE A 166 4.21 8.64 0.33
C ILE A 166 2.73 8.26 0.36
N ASP A 167 2.39 6.98 0.32
CA ASP A 167 0.99 6.60 0.52
C ASP A 167 0.46 7.10 1.87
N GLU A 168 -0.81 7.49 1.89
CA GLU A 168 -1.39 8.17 3.05
C GLU A 168 -1.42 7.27 4.30
N ILE A 169 -1.58 5.93 4.13
CA ILE A 169 -1.54 4.99 5.26
C ILE A 169 -0.11 4.94 5.85
N SER A 170 0.91 4.78 5.02
CA SER A 170 2.31 4.84 5.46
C SER A 170 2.64 6.17 6.13
N TRP A 171 2.10 7.30 5.62
CA TRP A 171 2.29 8.60 6.25
C TRP A 171 1.65 8.68 7.64
N GLU A 172 0.43 8.16 7.82
CA GLU A 172 -0.20 8.07 9.15
C GLU A 172 0.62 7.21 10.12
N LEU A 173 1.14 6.07 9.64
CA LEU A 173 2.00 5.20 10.45
C LEU A 173 3.33 5.87 10.81
N ILE A 174 3.96 6.59 9.89
CA ILE A 174 5.18 7.36 10.12
C ILE A 174 4.92 8.45 11.18
N LYS A 175 3.81 9.19 11.07
CA LYS A 175 3.45 10.21 12.07
C LYS A 175 3.24 9.62 13.47
N ARG A 176 2.70 8.40 13.56
CA ARG A 176 2.42 7.74 14.84
C ARG A 176 3.69 7.17 15.50
N PHE A 177 4.60 6.60 14.72
CA PHE A 177 5.65 5.75 15.25
C PHE A 177 7.08 6.26 15.01
N ASP A 178 7.30 7.20 14.11
CA ASP A 178 8.64 7.69 13.79
C ASP A 178 8.86 9.12 14.28
N LYS A 179 9.76 9.30 15.25
CA LYS A 179 10.04 10.61 15.86
C LYS A 179 10.47 11.69 14.86
N PHE A 180 11.14 11.31 13.78
CA PHE A 180 11.59 12.25 12.75
C PHE A 180 10.42 12.91 11.98
N SER A 181 9.23 12.33 12.03
CA SER A 181 8.03 12.88 11.38
C SER A 181 7.67 14.29 11.85
N SER A 182 8.07 14.67 13.07
CA SER A 182 7.85 16.02 13.61
C SER A 182 8.54 17.14 12.83
N SER A 183 9.59 16.81 12.03
CA SER A 183 10.25 17.76 11.12
C SER A 183 9.61 17.86 9.74
N LEU A 184 8.59 17.04 9.47
CA LEU A 184 7.95 16.90 8.17
C LEU A 184 6.53 17.42 8.16
N VAL A 185 6.05 17.81 6.97
CA VAL A 185 4.67 18.22 6.73
C VAL A 185 4.19 17.75 5.36
N GLY A 186 2.93 17.32 5.28
CA GLY A 186 2.25 17.08 4.00
C GLY A 186 1.75 18.38 3.40
N ILE A 187 2.11 18.65 2.15
CA ILE A 187 1.73 19.90 1.46
C ILE A 187 0.65 19.71 0.40
N LYS A 188 0.52 18.52 -0.17
CA LYS A 188 -0.48 18.22 -1.20
C LYS A 188 -0.80 16.73 -1.22
N LYS A 189 -2.03 16.38 -1.59
CA LYS A 189 -2.44 14.99 -1.83
C LYS A 189 -2.70 14.77 -3.33
N THR A 190 -2.41 13.57 -3.81
CA THR A 190 -2.75 13.15 -5.17
C THR A 190 -4.23 12.81 -5.30
N ASN A 191 -4.72 12.65 -6.53
CA ASN A 191 -6.05 12.09 -6.75
C ASN A 191 -6.12 10.65 -6.19
N PRO A 192 -7.28 10.24 -5.64
CA PRO A 192 -7.46 8.87 -5.17
C PRO A 192 -7.37 7.85 -6.31
N THR A 193 -6.75 6.71 -6.02
CA THR A 193 -6.75 5.51 -6.88
C THR A 193 -7.25 4.32 -6.07
N PRO A 194 -7.70 3.21 -6.71
CA PRO A 194 -8.05 1.99 -5.97
C PRO A 194 -6.92 1.57 -5.03
N ALA A 195 -7.29 1.21 -3.79
CA ALA A 195 -6.32 0.83 -2.77
C ALA A 195 -5.71 -0.55 -3.05
N LEU A 196 -4.74 -0.94 -2.25
CA LEU A 196 -3.89 -2.10 -2.42
C LEU A 196 -4.70 -3.41 -2.34
N PRO A 197 -4.89 -4.15 -3.45
CA PRO A 197 -5.80 -5.29 -3.48
C PRO A 197 -5.24 -6.51 -2.75
N PHE A 198 -6.13 -7.27 -2.13
CA PHE A 198 -5.85 -8.65 -1.71
C PHE A 198 -5.93 -9.58 -2.92
N ILE A 199 -4.96 -10.48 -3.02
CA ILE A 199 -4.77 -11.42 -4.13
C ILE A 199 -4.55 -12.85 -3.65
N THR A 200 -4.84 -13.81 -4.54
CA THR A 200 -4.49 -15.22 -4.41
C THR A 200 -4.09 -15.81 -5.75
N VAL A 201 -3.29 -16.87 -5.75
CA VAL A 201 -3.06 -17.73 -6.92
C VAL A 201 -3.71 -19.08 -6.68
N LYS A 202 -3.47 -19.67 -5.53
CA LYS A 202 -3.92 -21.02 -5.15
C LYS A 202 -5.45 -21.20 -5.16
N TYR A 203 -6.17 -20.18 -4.75
CA TYR A 203 -7.62 -20.25 -4.52
C TYR A 203 -8.43 -19.33 -5.46
N GLY A 204 -8.07 -19.33 -6.75
CA GLY A 204 -8.75 -18.49 -7.74
C GLY A 204 -10.24 -18.79 -7.90
N LYS A 205 -10.64 -20.06 -7.78
CA LYS A 205 -12.05 -20.49 -7.84
C LYS A 205 -12.83 -20.18 -6.57
N GLU A 206 -12.15 -20.07 -5.45
CA GLU A 206 -12.68 -19.85 -4.11
C GLU A 206 -12.73 -18.36 -3.72
N VAL A 207 -12.41 -17.45 -4.63
CA VAL A 207 -12.42 -15.99 -4.40
C VAL A 207 -13.69 -15.49 -3.71
N PRO A 208 -14.92 -15.94 -4.05
CA PRO A 208 -16.12 -15.50 -3.34
C PRO A 208 -16.10 -15.87 -1.84
N TYR A 209 -15.58 -17.05 -1.49
CA TYR A 209 -15.44 -17.46 -0.09
C TYR A 209 -14.33 -16.64 0.60
N LEU A 210 -13.18 -16.43 -0.06
CA LEU A 210 -12.09 -15.63 0.49
C LEU A 210 -12.49 -14.17 0.75
N PHE A 211 -13.31 -13.58 -0.13
CA PHE A 211 -13.85 -12.25 0.09
C PHE A 211 -14.68 -12.20 1.39
N ASN A 212 -15.62 -13.11 1.56
CA ASN A 212 -16.47 -13.17 2.75
C ASN A 212 -15.65 -13.43 4.03
N ILE A 213 -14.65 -14.33 3.94
CA ILE A 213 -13.73 -14.61 5.05
C ILE A 213 -12.96 -13.34 5.44
N LEU A 214 -12.37 -12.65 4.49
CA LEU A 214 -11.64 -11.38 4.72
C LEU A 214 -12.55 -10.31 5.33
N GLU A 215 -13.74 -10.12 4.77
CA GLU A 215 -14.70 -9.13 5.25
C GLU A 215 -15.09 -9.39 6.70
N VAL A 216 -15.44 -10.65 7.04
CA VAL A 216 -15.77 -11.05 8.40
C VAL A 216 -14.57 -10.92 9.33
N SER A 217 -13.38 -11.32 8.87
CA SER A 217 -12.15 -11.21 9.68
C SER A 217 -11.80 -9.77 10.01
N ILE A 218 -11.89 -8.86 9.03
CA ILE A 218 -11.66 -7.42 9.26
C ILE A 218 -12.69 -6.85 10.24
N LYS A 219 -13.97 -7.23 10.10
CA LYS A 219 -15.03 -6.80 11.02
C LYS A 219 -14.84 -7.29 12.46
N ASN A 220 -14.19 -8.44 12.63
CA ASN A 220 -13.95 -9.07 13.94
C ASN A 220 -12.58 -8.71 14.53
N LEU A 221 -11.78 -7.87 13.88
CA LEU A 221 -10.57 -7.33 14.49
C LEU A 221 -10.90 -6.61 15.80
N SER A 222 -10.02 -6.74 16.77
CA SER A 222 -10.08 -5.88 17.96
C SER A 222 -10.04 -4.41 17.55
N SER A 223 -10.69 -3.53 18.31
CA SER A 223 -10.68 -2.09 18.05
C SER A 223 -9.27 -1.54 17.97
N ALA A 224 -8.36 -2.02 18.85
CA ALA A 224 -6.96 -1.63 18.85
C ALA A 224 -6.25 -2.01 17.54
N SER A 225 -6.42 -3.24 17.06
CA SER A 225 -5.79 -3.68 15.80
C SER A 225 -6.39 -2.98 14.58
N SER A 226 -7.72 -2.79 14.55
CA SER A 226 -8.39 -2.05 13.48
C SER A 226 -7.89 -0.60 13.40
N GLU A 227 -7.71 0.08 14.54
CA GLU A 227 -7.18 1.45 14.61
C GLU A 227 -5.71 1.54 14.18
N ILE A 228 -4.86 0.60 14.63
CA ILE A 228 -3.44 0.58 14.26
C ILE A 228 -3.27 0.29 12.77
N LEU A 229 -4.01 -0.68 12.22
CA LEU A 229 -3.98 -1.02 10.80
C LEU A 229 -4.72 0.02 9.92
N LEU A 230 -5.45 0.97 10.51
CA LEU A 230 -6.35 1.87 9.80
C LEU A 230 -7.38 1.13 8.94
N LEU A 231 -7.70 -0.11 9.28
CA LEU A 231 -8.48 -1.02 8.45
C LEU A 231 -9.93 -1.07 8.93
N LYS A 232 -10.88 -0.62 8.09
CA LYS A 232 -12.31 -0.49 8.42
C LYS A 232 -13.20 -1.51 7.73
N GLY A 233 -12.74 -2.13 6.65
CA GLY A 233 -13.57 -3.06 5.89
C GLY A 233 -12.94 -3.52 4.60
N LEU A 234 -13.75 -4.17 3.78
CA LEU A 234 -13.39 -4.68 2.47
C LEU A 234 -14.45 -4.29 1.44
N LYS A 235 -14.05 -4.04 0.21
CA LYS A 235 -14.95 -3.72 -0.90
C LYS A 235 -14.51 -4.41 -2.17
N ARG A 236 -15.46 -4.76 -3.02
CA ARG A 236 -15.17 -5.08 -4.43
C ARG A 236 -15.15 -3.80 -5.24
N ILE A 237 -14.04 -3.59 -5.92
CA ILE A 237 -13.88 -2.54 -6.93
C ILE A 237 -13.79 -3.25 -8.28
N GLU A 238 -14.44 -2.72 -9.30
CA GLU A 238 -14.34 -3.22 -10.67
C GLU A 238 -12.88 -3.20 -11.12
N LEU A 239 -12.40 -4.28 -11.71
CA LEU A 239 -11.00 -4.43 -12.13
C LEU A 239 -10.56 -3.33 -13.10
N GLU A 240 -11.50 -2.86 -13.93
CA GLU A 240 -11.32 -1.78 -14.88
C GLU A 240 -10.82 -0.52 -14.19
N LYS A 241 -11.26 -0.24 -12.96
CA LYS A 241 -10.80 0.93 -12.18
C LYS A 241 -9.31 0.89 -11.84
N TYR A 242 -8.74 -0.31 -11.68
CA TYR A 242 -7.29 -0.48 -11.55
C TYR A 242 -6.58 -0.26 -12.89
N TYR A 243 -7.16 -0.76 -13.99
CA TYR A 243 -6.55 -0.68 -15.33
C TYR A 243 -6.67 0.70 -15.96
N GLU A 244 -7.67 1.51 -15.57
CA GLU A 244 -7.84 2.91 -15.97
C GLU A 244 -6.77 3.84 -15.38
N VAL A 245 -6.09 3.43 -14.28
CA VAL A 245 -5.02 4.26 -13.69
C VAL A 245 -3.82 4.30 -14.64
N PRO A 246 -3.39 5.50 -15.10
CA PRO A 246 -2.30 5.60 -16.05
C PRO A 246 -0.98 5.05 -15.51
N ASN A 247 -0.22 4.37 -16.38
CA ASN A 247 1.12 3.94 -16.06
C ASN A 247 2.11 5.09 -16.31
N PRO A 248 3.14 5.26 -15.46
CA PRO A 248 4.22 6.19 -15.75
C PRO A 248 4.96 5.73 -17.01
N LYS A 249 5.43 6.69 -17.80
CA LYS A 249 6.37 6.40 -18.89
C LYS A 249 7.74 6.14 -18.24
N LEU A 250 8.30 4.96 -18.50
CA LEU A 250 9.67 4.60 -18.10
C LEU A 250 10.66 5.19 -19.08
#